data_0e8c998c3efcbb243a662b2ebbd47108
#
_entry.id   0e8c998c3efcbb243a662b2ebbd47108
#
_cell.length_a   1.000
_cell.length_b   1.000
_cell.length_c   1.000
_cell.angle_alpha   90.00
_cell.angle_beta   90.00
_cell.angle_gamma   90.00
#
_symmetry.space_group_name_H-M   'P 1'
#
loop_
_entity.id
_entity.type
_entity.pdbx_description
1 polymer ?
#
loop_
_entity_poly.entity_id
_entity_poly.type
_entity_poly.pdbx_seq_one_letter_code
_entity_poly.pdbx_strand_id
1 'polypeptide(L)'
;MKKKDFLPIILGSDENAYGTARLFREAYPEVTPLLVCTAQLIPTRHSRLFDCRIIAGFEREDVFPDALLGVLRECSKDYEKLLVIPCSDYYTGLLCRHYDHFEGLIANRFIPEQLLETFDTKDRFYALCEQYGMDYPKTVIAAPDERIEVADRLPFDFPIVVKPENSNALDYLRCHFEGQKKVFFFDTREEYLSMVRSMNGSDYRGKLILQEFIPGGDDAMRVLNSYSDTNGTVRAMCLGQPVLEYYDPKSVGNYAAILSRGDTLLYDKMQRFLQAIGYVGFSNIDMKYDSRTGRYVLFEINPRLGRSSFFCRAAGINMMKLLTEDVVYGRRGKCIYNETTALWSNVPRGILTRYVTSPALREEMKQYKALHTLWCGGDLAPARVYRLARYYAAQYKNFARYYFDKSKEK
;
A
#
# COMPACT_ATOMS: atom_id res chain seq x y z
N MET A 1 -10.02 -37.38 11.82
CA MET A 1 -10.59 -36.23 12.54
C MET A 1 -11.28 -35.33 11.54
N LYS A 2 -12.36 -34.62 11.91
CA LYS A 2 -12.98 -33.63 11.04
C LYS A 2 -12.03 -32.45 10.86
N LYS A 3 -11.78 -31.99 9.63
CA LYS A 3 -10.95 -30.82 9.37
C LYS A 3 -11.60 -29.56 9.96
N LYS A 4 -10.76 -28.59 10.32
CA LYS A 4 -11.20 -27.23 10.68
C LYS A 4 -11.62 -26.47 9.41
N ASP A 5 -12.52 -25.51 9.52
CA ASP A 5 -13.11 -24.82 8.37
C ASP A 5 -12.07 -24.10 7.51
N PHE A 6 -11.15 -23.33 8.14
CA PHE A 6 -10.14 -22.60 7.39
C PHE A 6 -8.90 -22.23 8.22
N LEU A 7 -7.79 -21.94 7.52
CA LEU A 7 -6.58 -21.36 8.07
C LEU A 7 -6.15 -20.14 7.25
N PRO A 8 -6.00 -18.94 7.87
CA PRO A 8 -5.31 -17.83 7.27
C PRO A 8 -3.79 -18.04 7.26
N ILE A 9 -3.18 -17.96 6.10
CA ILE A 9 -1.72 -18.02 5.90
C ILE A 9 -1.28 -16.63 5.41
N ILE A 10 -0.52 -15.91 6.22
CA ILE A 10 -0.14 -14.51 6.01
C ILE A 10 1.33 -14.47 5.60
N LEU A 11 1.62 -13.94 4.41
CA LEU A 11 2.98 -13.85 3.88
C LEU A 11 3.59 -12.50 4.22
N GLY A 12 4.54 -12.51 5.15
CA GLY A 12 5.20 -11.31 5.66
C GLY A 12 5.28 -11.26 7.17
N SER A 13 5.92 -10.21 7.71
CA SER A 13 6.09 -10.04 9.16
C SER A 13 6.17 -8.56 9.59
N ASP A 14 5.75 -7.63 8.74
CA ASP A 14 5.69 -6.20 9.03
C ASP A 14 4.39 -5.78 9.75
N GLU A 15 4.10 -4.50 9.80
CA GLU A 15 2.88 -3.96 10.40
C GLU A 15 1.61 -4.42 9.68
N ASN A 16 1.69 -4.60 8.35
CA ASN A 16 0.56 -5.11 7.57
C ASN A 16 0.23 -6.55 7.95
N ALA A 17 1.24 -7.41 8.06
CA ALA A 17 1.07 -8.80 8.48
C ALA A 17 0.50 -8.90 9.90
N TYR A 18 0.98 -8.07 10.83
CA TYR A 18 0.42 -8.00 12.18
C TYR A 18 -1.04 -7.53 12.17
N GLY A 19 -1.33 -6.45 11.45
CA GLY A 19 -2.69 -5.91 11.32
C GLY A 19 -3.66 -6.93 10.72
N THR A 20 -3.24 -7.65 9.68
CA THR A 20 -4.01 -8.72 9.05
C THR A 20 -4.32 -9.86 10.02
N ALA A 21 -3.32 -10.35 10.76
CA ALA A 21 -3.51 -11.38 11.77
C ALA A 21 -4.47 -10.92 12.88
N ARG A 22 -4.34 -9.67 13.32
CA ARG A 22 -5.24 -9.07 14.31
C ARG A 22 -6.68 -9.00 13.81
N LEU A 23 -6.91 -8.62 12.53
CA LEU A 23 -8.24 -8.59 11.94
C LEU A 23 -8.92 -9.96 11.93
N PHE A 24 -8.18 -11.04 11.64
CA PHE A 24 -8.70 -12.40 11.75
C PHE A 24 -9.06 -12.75 13.19
N ARG A 25 -8.19 -12.47 14.15
CA ARG A 25 -8.44 -12.75 15.58
C ARG A 25 -9.61 -11.95 16.15
N GLU A 26 -9.82 -10.72 15.68
CA GLU A 26 -10.97 -9.92 16.09
C GLU A 26 -12.30 -10.45 15.52
N ALA A 27 -12.28 -11.03 14.31
CA ALA A 27 -13.49 -11.59 13.66
C ALA A 27 -13.76 -13.04 14.05
N TYR A 28 -12.69 -13.82 14.28
CA TYR A 28 -12.72 -15.26 14.55
C TYR A 28 -11.73 -15.58 15.70
N PRO A 29 -12.13 -15.38 16.97
CA PRO A 29 -11.23 -15.52 18.12
C PRO A 29 -10.64 -16.93 18.28
N GLU A 30 -11.30 -17.96 17.76
CA GLU A 30 -10.87 -19.35 17.78
C GLU A 30 -9.81 -19.69 16.71
N VAL A 31 -9.67 -18.85 15.68
CA VAL A 31 -8.73 -19.08 14.58
C VAL A 31 -7.38 -18.48 14.91
N THR A 32 -6.32 -19.25 14.82
CA THR A 32 -4.94 -18.77 14.94
C THR A 32 -4.30 -18.73 13.56
N PRO A 33 -4.06 -17.54 12.97
CA PRO A 33 -3.39 -17.43 11.68
C PRO A 33 -1.96 -17.98 11.71
N LEU A 34 -1.45 -18.41 10.56
CA LEU A 34 -0.05 -18.79 10.37
C LEU A 34 0.68 -17.69 9.59
N LEU A 35 1.70 -17.07 10.17
CA LEU A 35 2.63 -16.21 9.44
C LEU A 35 3.72 -17.06 8.80
N VAL A 36 4.03 -16.79 7.54
CA VAL A 36 5.17 -17.38 6.82
C VAL A 36 6.06 -16.25 6.33
N CYS A 37 7.34 -16.28 6.72
CA CYS A 37 8.28 -15.21 6.41
C CYS A 37 9.74 -15.69 6.47
N THR A 38 10.66 -14.92 5.91
CA THR A 38 12.10 -15.16 6.03
C THR A 38 12.63 -14.85 7.44
N ALA A 39 12.09 -13.80 8.08
CA ALA A 39 12.47 -13.43 9.45
C ALA A 39 11.32 -12.64 10.11
N GLN A 40 11.19 -12.78 11.42
CA GLN A 40 10.26 -11.96 12.19
C GLN A 40 10.81 -10.55 12.41
N LEU A 41 10.07 -9.54 11.91
CA LEU A 41 10.33 -8.13 12.15
C LEU A 41 9.74 -7.68 13.50
N ILE A 42 10.12 -6.48 13.96
CA ILE A 42 9.68 -5.94 15.26
C ILE A 42 8.15 -5.97 15.45
N PRO A 43 7.32 -5.62 14.45
CA PRO A 43 5.86 -5.62 14.61
C PRO A 43 5.26 -6.97 15.03
N THR A 44 5.85 -8.07 14.60
CA THR A 44 5.32 -9.42 14.82
C THR A 44 6.00 -10.18 15.97
N ARG A 45 7.18 -9.73 16.43
CA ARG A 45 7.92 -10.40 17.50
C ARG A 45 7.14 -10.42 18.82
N HIS A 46 7.16 -11.58 19.48
CA HIS A 46 6.51 -11.85 20.77
C HIS A 46 4.99 -11.65 20.77
N SER A 47 4.36 -11.63 19.61
CA SER A 47 2.90 -11.68 19.51
C SER A 47 2.39 -13.09 19.79
N ARG A 48 1.18 -13.17 20.36
CA ARG A 48 0.41 -14.39 20.59
C ARG A 48 -0.81 -14.53 19.67
N LEU A 49 -0.95 -13.60 18.71
CA LEU A 49 -2.11 -13.59 17.83
C LEU A 49 -2.02 -14.66 16.73
N PHE A 50 -0.85 -15.21 16.48
CA PHE A 50 -0.56 -16.10 15.34
C PHE A 50 0.60 -17.03 15.65
N ASP A 51 0.66 -18.14 14.93
CA ASP A 51 1.85 -18.96 14.82
C ASP A 51 2.77 -18.41 13.72
N CYS A 52 4.07 -18.69 13.79
CA CYS A 52 5.03 -18.18 12.82
C CYS A 52 5.96 -19.28 12.32
N ARG A 53 6.04 -19.42 11.00
CA ARG A 53 6.98 -20.30 10.31
C ARG A 53 8.03 -19.45 9.61
N ILE A 54 9.28 -19.62 10.00
CA ILE A 54 10.42 -18.95 9.38
C ILE A 54 11.03 -19.90 8.36
N ILE A 55 11.14 -19.47 7.11
CA ILE A 55 11.75 -20.23 6.01
C ILE A 55 12.87 -19.37 5.42
N ALA A 56 14.10 -19.87 5.49
CA ALA A 56 15.24 -19.13 4.93
C ALA A 56 15.09 -18.95 3.41
N GLY A 57 15.29 -17.72 2.95
CA GLY A 57 15.19 -17.38 1.52
C GLY A 57 13.76 -17.42 0.97
N PHE A 58 12.72 -17.38 1.81
CA PHE A 58 11.32 -17.45 1.38
C PHE A 58 10.92 -16.32 0.41
N GLU A 59 11.63 -15.20 0.42
CA GLU A 59 11.46 -14.12 -0.55
C GLU A 59 12.15 -14.37 -1.90
N ARG A 60 12.94 -15.42 -2.04
CA ARG A 60 13.62 -15.74 -3.31
C ARG A 60 12.67 -16.45 -4.26
N GLU A 61 12.69 -16.06 -5.54
CA GLU A 61 11.80 -16.62 -6.56
C GLU A 61 12.02 -18.11 -6.81
N ASP A 62 13.27 -18.58 -6.67
CA ASP A 62 13.65 -19.99 -6.80
C ASP A 62 13.26 -20.85 -5.57
N VAL A 63 12.94 -20.24 -4.45
CA VAL A 63 12.57 -20.94 -3.20
C VAL A 63 11.06 -20.88 -2.93
N PHE A 64 10.44 -19.75 -3.22
CA PHE A 64 9.08 -19.42 -2.81
C PHE A 64 8.03 -20.46 -3.25
N PRO A 65 7.94 -20.90 -4.53
CA PRO A 65 6.86 -21.77 -4.99
C PRO A 65 6.84 -23.10 -4.22
N ASP A 66 7.96 -23.78 -4.14
CA ASP A 66 8.04 -25.09 -3.50
C ASP A 66 7.89 -24.99 -1.99
N ALA A 67 8.47 -23.97 -1.38
CA ALA A 67 8.37 -23.73 0.07
C ALA A 67 6.91 -23.44 0.47
N LEU A 68 6.20 -22.59 -0.26
CA LEU A 68 4.79 -22.31 0.01
C LEU A 68 3.93 -23.55 -0.26
N LEU A 69 4.16 -24.27 -1.36
CA LEU A 69 3.44 -25.50 -1.68
C LEU A 69 3.58 -26.53 -0.56
N GLY A 70 4.78 -26.68 0.00
CA GLY A 70 5.03 -27.55 1.16
C GLY A 70 4.18 -27.17 2.38
N VAL A 71 4.12 -25.87 2.70
CA VAL A 71 3.26 -25.35 3.78
C VAL A 71 1.79 -25.62 3.51
N LEU A 72 1.32 -25.35 2.28
CA LEU A 72 -0.09 -25.56 1.90
C LEU A 72 -0.48 -27.03 1.99
N ARG A 73 0.33 -27.95 1.47
CA ARG A 73 0.10 -29.41 1.55
C ARG A 73 0.05 -29.92 2.98
N GLU A 74 0.91 -29.41 3.85
CA GLU A 74 0.88 -29.75 5.27
C GLU A 74 -0.42 -29.28 5.93
N CYS A 75 -0.75 -27.98 5.78
CA CYS A 75 -1.94 -27.39 6.38
C CYS A 75 -3.25 -27.94 5.83
N SER A 76 -3.30 -28.36 4.56
CA SER A 76 -4.50 -28.94 3.93
C SER A 76 -4.94 -30.28 4.54
N LYS A 77 -4.10 -30.93 5.34
CA LYS A 77 -4.45 -32.14 6.08
C LYS A 77 -5.46 -31.84 7.19
N ASP A 78 -5.34 -30.67 7.82
CA ASP A 78 -6.10 -30.30 9.03
C ASP A 78 -7.19 -29.25 8.75
N TYR A 79 -7.12 -28.54 7.60
CA TYR A 79 -8.04 -27.47 7.26
C TYR A 79 -8.72 -27.71 5.91
N GLU A 80 -10.00 -27.32 5.79
CA GLU A 80 -10.78 -27.47 4.55
C GLU A 80 -10.39 -26.38 3.53
N LYS A 81 -10.17 -25.14 3.99
CA LYS A 81 -9.81 -23.99 3.14
C LYS A 81 -8.58 -23.27 3.67
N LEU A 82 -7.66 -22.94 2.79
CA LEU A 82 -6.47 -22.14 3.09
C LEU A 82 -6.62 -20.78 2.43
N LEU A 83 -6.63 -19.71 3.25
CA LEU A 83 -6.66 -18.32 2.80
C LEU A 83 -5.23 -17.77 2.81
N VAL A 84 -4.69 -17.40 1.66
CA VAL A 84 -3.33 -16.86 1.55
C VAL A 84 -3.40 -15.35 1.36
N ILE A 85 -2.75 -14.59 2.23
CA ILE A 85 -2.78 -13.13 2.24
C ILE A 85 -1.36 -12.57 2.14
N PRO A 86 -0.96 -12.01 0.97
CA PRO A 86 0.32 -11.34 0.83
C PRO A 86 0.29 -9.96 1.49
N CYS A 87 1.35 -9.62 2.23
CA CYS A 87 1.47 -8.33 2.92
C CYS A 87 2.54 -7.40 2.32
N SER A 88 2.99 -7.70 1.10
CA SER A 88 3.90 -6.84 0.32
C SER A 88 3.67 -7.02 -1.17
N ASP A 89 4.10 -6.02 -1.97
CA ASP A 89 4.05 -6.09 -3.44
C ASP A 89 4.84 -7.28 -3.95
N TYR A 90 5.97 -7.55 -3.32
CA TYR A 90 6.84 -8.66 -3.69
C TYR A 90 6.14 -10.02 -3.55
N TYR A 91 5.54 -10.32 -2.39
CA TYR A 91 4.79 -11.57 -2.20
C TYR A 91 3.54 -11.64 -3.07
N THR A 92 2.91 -10.50 -3.35
CA THR A 92 1.77 -10.45 -4.28
C THR A 92 2.20 -10.84 -5.69
N GLY A 93 3.31 -10.28 -6.16
CA GLY A 93 3.88 -10.62 -7.46
C GLY A 93 4.25 -12.10 -7.57
N LEU A 94 4.91 -12.67 -6.57
CA LEU A 94 5.23 -14.10 -6.53
C LEU A 94 3.98 -14.97 -6.56
N LEU A 95 2.94 -14.62 -5.78
CA LEU A 95 1.68 -15.37 -5.79
C LEU A 95 0.96 -15.32 -7.13
N CYS A 96 0.89 -14.14 -7.78
CA CYS A 96 0.23 -14.01 -9.08
C CYS A 96 0.96 -14.80 -10.17
N ARG A 97 2.30 -14.71 -10.22
CA ARG A 97 3.11 -15.42 -11.23
C ARG A 97 3.09 -16.94 -11.06
N HIS A 98 3.04 -17.43 -9.84
CA HIS A 98 3.09 -18.87 -9.54
C HIS A 98 1.72 -19.43 -9.13
N TYR A 99 0.61 -18.72 -9.40
CA TYR A 99 -0.72 -19.11 -8.88
C TYR A 99 -1.13 -20.52 -9.29
N ASP A 100 -0.88 -20.90 -10.55
CA ASP A 100 -1.20 -22.23 -11.07
C ASP A 100 -0.45 -23.35 -10.36
N HIS A 101 0.74 -23.06 -9.81
CA HIS A 101 1.51 -24.01 -9.00
C HIS A 101 0.81 -24.41 -7.69
N PHE A 102 -0.12 -23.58 -7.22
CA PHE A 102 -0.87 -23.80 -5.97
C PHE A 102 -2.32 -24.24 -6.20
N GLU A 103 -2.66 -24.65 -7.43
CA GLU A 103 -4.00 -24.99 -7.83
C GLU A 103 -4.71 -25.94 -6.85
N GLY A 104 -5.96 -25.60 -6.50
CA GLY A 104 -6.80 -26.37 -5.57
C GLY A 104 -6.41 -26.24 -4.09
N LEU A 105 -5.28 -25.65 -3.74
CA LEU A 105 -4.86 -25.48 -2.34
C LEU A 105 -5.16 -24.09 -1.77
N ILE A 106 -5.11 -23.03 -2.57
CA ILE A 106 -5.44 -21.68 -2.16
C ILE A 106 -6.92 -21.41 -2.47
N ALA A 107 -7.69 -21.07 -1.44
CA ALA A 107 -9.13 -20.87 -1.59
C ALA A 107 -9.51 -19.49 -2.13
N ASN A 108 -8.73 -18.45 -1.85
CA ASN A 108 -8.97 -17.10 -2.36
C ASN A 108 -8.27 -16.87 -3.71
N ARG A 109 -8.81 -15.90 -4.49
CA ARG A 109 -8.31 -15.57 -5.82
C ARG A 109 -7.46 -14.29 -5.76
N PHE A 110 -6.54 -14.17 -6.73
CA PHE A 110 -5.74 -13.00 -7.01
C PHE A 110 -6.06 -12.48 -8.42
N ILE A 111 -5.65 -11.26 -8.70
CA ILE A 111 -5.71 -10.73 -10.07
C ILE A 111 -4.81 -11.57 -11.01
N PRO A 112 -5.16 -11.72 -12.28
CA PRO A 112 -4.30 -12.37 -13.24
C PRO A 112 -3.01 -11.60 -13.47
N GLU A 113 -1.95 -12.31 -13.85
CA GLU A 113 -0.61 -11.73 -14.06
C GLU A 113 -0.63 -10.57 -15.07
N GLN A 114 -1.41 -10.65 -16.15
CA GLN A 114 -1.53 -9.57 -17.13
C GLN A 114 -2.06 -8.26 -16.53
N LEU A 115 -2.97 -8.35 -15.55
CA LEU A 115 -3.48 -7.17 -14.87
C LEU A 115 -2.45 -6.63 -13.87
N LEU A 116 -1.68 -7.52 -13.20
CA LEU A 116 -0.56 -7.12 -12.36
C LEU A 116 0.48 -6.34 -13.18
N GLU A 117 0.92 -6.87 -14.32
CA GLU A 117 1.85 -6.18 -15.23
C GLU A 117 1.34 -4.82 -15.70
N THR A 118 0.02 -4.69 -15.87
CA THR A 118 -0.59 -3.41 -16.24
C THR A 118 -0.45 -2.38 -15.12
N PHE A 119 -0.53 -2.80 -13.86
CA PHE A 119 -0.36 -1.89 -12.71
C PHE A 119 1.11 -1.57 -12.42
N ASP A 120 2.02 -2.47 -12.74
CA ASP A 120 3.46 -2.31 -12.48
C ASP A 120 4.11 -1.25 -13.39
N THR A 121 3.54 -0.98 -14.57
CA THR A 121 4.08 -0.02 -15.54
C THR A 121 3.16 1.20 -15.69
N LYS A 122 3.72 2.39 -15.51
CA LYS A 122 2.95 3.65 -15.51
C LYS A 122 2.25 3.93 -16.84
N ASP A 123 2.88 3.62 -17.97
CA ASP A 123 2.30 3.76 -19.31
C ASP A 123 1.05 2.89 -19.49
N ARG A 124 1.14 1.60 -19.15
CA ARG A 124 0.00 0.67 -19.23
C ARG A 124 -1.11 1.06 -18.25
N PHE A 125 -0.74 1.43 -17.04
CA PHE A 125 -1.72 1.85 -16.04
C PHE A 125 -2.47 3.11 -16.45
N TYR A 126 -1.78 4.13 -16.98
CA TYR A 126 -2.43 5.35 -17.42
C TYR A 126 -3.24 5.18 -18.71
N ALA A 127 -2.81 4.31 -19.64
CA ALA A 127 -3.63 3.91 -20.78
C ALA A 127 -4.95 3.23 -20.31
N LEU A 128 -4.88 2.38 -19.28
CA LEU A 128 -6.07 1.79 -18.66
C LEU A 128 -6.95 2.86 -18.00
N CYS A 129 -6.37 3.83 -17.30
CA CYS A 129 -7.11 4.96 -16.72
C CYS A 129 -7.84 5.77 -17.80
N GLU A 130 -7.18 6.08 -18.90
CA GLU A 130 -7.78 6.79 -20.03
C GLU A 130 -8.94 6.02 -20.64
N GLN A 131 -8.76 4.73 -20.90
CA GLN A 131 -9.80 3.84 -21.46
C GLN A 131 -11.08 3.85 -20.61
N TYR A 132 -10.97 3.95 -19.29
CA TYR A 132 -12.11 3.93 -18.38
C TYR A 132 -12.48 5.30 -17.80
N GLY A 133 -11.95 6.39 -18.34
CA GLY A 133 -12.27 7.76 -17.93
C GLY A 133 -11.87 8.08 -16.49
N MET A 134 -10.80 7.46 -16.01
CA MET A 134 -10.22 7.77 -14.69
C MET A 134 -9.24 8.92 -14.83
N ASP A 135 -9.24 9.82 -13.83
CA ASP A 135 -8.30 10.94 -13.82
C ASP A 135 -6.92 10.43 -13.34
N TYR A 136 -5.86 10.77 -14.07
CA TYR A 136 -4.47 10.45 -13.76
C TYR A 136 -3.58 11.65 -14.08
N PRO A 137 -2.37 11.80 -13.49
CA PRO A 137 -1.52 12.96 -13.80
C PRO A 137 -1.06 12.88 -15.26
N LYS A 138 -1.17 13.99 -15.99
CA LYS A 138 -0.61 14.07 -17.34
C LYS A 138 0.85 13.66 -17.28
N THR A 139 1.25 12.77 -18.17
CA THR A 139 2.54 12.09 -18.07
C THR A 139 3.19 12.00 -19.44
N VAL A 140 4.49 12.27 -19.48
CA VAL A 140 5.35 12.05 -20.65
C VAL A 140 6.51 11.15 -20.21
N ILE A 141 6.83 10.16 -21.05
CA ILE A 141 7.97 9.28 -20.82
C ILE A 141 9.05 9.68 -21.83
N ALA A 142 10.22 10.05 -21.31
CA ALA A 142 11.37 10.46 -22.13
C ALA A 142 12.43 9.35 -22.18
N ALA A 143 12.80 8.94 -23.37
CA ALA A 143 13.98 8.12 -23.60
C ALA A 143 15.27 8.90 -23.28
N PRO A 144 16.42 8.23 -23.06
CA PRO A 144 17.66 8.90 -22.69
C PRO A 144 18.10 10.02 -23.62
N ASP A 145 17.90 9.87 -24.92
CA ASP A 145 18.21 10.82 -25.98
C ASP A 145 17.17 11.98 -26.10
N GLU A 146 15.96 11.76 -25.61
CA GLU A 146 14.87 12.75 -25.67
C GLU A 146 14.79 13.67 -24.42
N ARG A 147 15.54 13.36 -23.35
CA ARG A 147 15.40 14.03 -22.04
C ARG A 147 15.51 15.56 -22.09
N ILE A 148 16.30 16.11 -23.02
CA ILE A 148 16.45 17.57 -23.15
C ILE A 148 15.28 18.16 -23.94
N GLU A 149 14.96 17.57 -25.08
CA GLU A 149 13.95 18.10 -25.99
C GLU A 149 12.52 17.98 -25.48
N VAL A 150 12.26 16.96 -24.62
CA VAL A 150 10.92 16.73 -24.05
C VAL A 150 10.42 17.92 -23.23
N ALA A 151 11.34 18.69 -22.62
CA ALA A 151 10.99 19.88 -21.84
C ALA A 151 10.27 20.98 -22.65
N ASP A 152 10.46 21.00 -23.97
CA ASP A 152 9.82 21.97 -24.87
C ASP A 152 8.47 21.47 -25.42
N ARG A 153 8.11 20.21 -25.15
CA ARG A 153 6.92 19.54 -25.72
C ARG A 153 5.99 18.98 -24.64
N LEU A 154 6.14 19.42 -23.38
CA LEU A 154 5.28 18.97 -22.29
C LEU A 154 3.84 19.47 -22.52
N PRO A 155 2.82 18.60 -22.35
CA PRO A 155 1.40 19.00 -22.43
C PRO A 155 0.89 19.63 -21.13
N PHE A 156 1.77 20.07 -20.24
CA PHE A 156 1.52 20.71 -18.95
C PHE A 156 2.67 21.64 -18.56
N ASP A 157 2.35 22.61 -17.72
CA ASP A 157 3.29 23.64 -17.27
C ASP A 157 4.13 23.18 -16.07
N PHE A 158 5.22 23.87 -15.80
CA PHE A 158 5.94 23.78 -14.52
C PHE A 158 5.09 24.38 -13.38
N PRO A 159 5.19 23.85 -12.16
CA PRO A 159 6.14 22.84 -11.70
C PRO A 159 5.82 21.42 -12.19
N ILE A 160 6.85 20.59 -12.29
CA ILE A 160 6.73 19.19 -12.70
C ILE A 160 7.36 18.21 -11.69
N VAL A 161 6.89 16.97 -11.74
CA VAL A 161 7.49 15.85 -11.01
C VAL A 161 8.23 14.96 -12.01
N VAL A 162 9.48 14.60 -11.69
CA VAL A 162 10.28 13.70 -12.51
C VAL A 162 10.74 12.50 -11.71
N LYS A 163 10.62 11.32 -12.30
CA LYS A 163 11.03 10.05 -11.69
C LYS A 163 11.80 9.21 -12.71
N PRO A 164 12.84 8.46 -12.31
CA PRO A 164 13.31 7.36 -13.13
C PRO A 164 12.19 6.31 -13.27
N GLU A 165 12.10 5.65 -14.42
CA GLU A 165 11.07 4.63 -14.72
C GLU A 165 11.05 3.55 -13.63
N ASN A 166 12.23 3.13 -13.16
CA ASN A 166 12.37 2.25 -12.00
C ASN A 166 13.49 2.75 -11.09
N SER A 167 13.11 3.50 -10.05
CA SER A 167 14.06 4.04 -9.06
C SER A 167 14.69 3.00 -8.12
N ASN A 168 14.24 1.77 -8.16
CA ASN A 168 14.78 0.65 -7.38
C ASN A 168 15.64 -0.29 -8.24
N ALA A 169 15.69 -0.10 -9.55
CA ALA A 169 16.53 -0.89 -10.42
C ALA A 169 18.01 -0.67 -10.14
N LEU A 170 18.81 -1.72 -10.33
CA LEU A 170 20.25 -1.70 -10.02
C LEU A 170 21.03 -0.69 -10.88
N ASP A 171 20.59 -0.44 -12.10
CA ASP A 171 21.19 0.54 -13.01
C ASP A 171 21.05 1.97 -12.42
N TYR A 172 19.86 2.33 -11.91
CA TYR A 172 19.65 3.62 -11.23
C TYR A 172 20.36 3.71 -9.90
N LEU A 173 20.35 2.64 -9.09
CA LEU A 173 20.99 2.63 -7.77
C LEU A 173 22.51 2.67 -7.83
N ARG A 174 23.11 2.18 -8.91
CA ARG A 174 24.57 2.14 -9.12
C ARG A 174 25.11 3.38 -9.85
N CYS A 175 24.26 4.11 -10.57
CA CYS A 175 24.69 5.37 -11.16
C CYS A 175 24.87 6.42 -10.05
N HIS A 176 25.83 7.34 -10.26
CA HIS A 176 26.07 8.43 -9.35
C HIS A 176 26.10 9.74 -10.12
N PHE A 177 25.23 10.67 -9.74
CA PHE A 177 25.21 12.04 -10.24
C PHE A 177 24.78 12.98 -9.12
N GLU A 178 25.17 14.25 -9.22
CA GLU A 178 24.87 15.25 -8.21
C GLU A 178 23.35 15.44 -8.04
N GLY A 179 22.88 15.40 -6.78
CA GLY A 179 21.46 15.57 -6.45
C GLY A 179 20.58 14.36 -6.74
N GLN A 180 21.15 13.16 -6.95
CA GLN A 180 20.36 11.93 -7.22
C GLN A 180 19.27 11.68 -6.16
N LYS A 181 18.02 11.54 -6.62
CA LYS A 181 16.82 11.28 -5.81
C LYS A 181 15.91 10.27 -6.53
N LYS A 182 15.00 9.65 -5.80
CA LYS A 182 13.94 8.79 -6.39
C LYS A 182 12.84 9.60 -7.07
N VAL A 183 12.60 10.82 -6.58
CA VAL A 183 11.60 11.75 -7.09
C VAL A 183 12.20 13.14 -7.06
N PHE A 184 12.06 13.86 -8.15
CA PHE A 184 12.52 15.23 -8.31
C PHE A 184 11.32 16.14 -8.51
N PHE A 185 11.40 17.37 -7.98
CA PHE A 185 10.46 18.44 -8.19
C PHE A 185 11.22 19.60 -8.83
N PHE A 186 10.68 20.16 -9.90
CA PHE A 186 11.27 21.28 -10.61
C PHE A 186 10.22 22.37 -10.82
N ASP A 187 10.53 23.55 -10.32
CA ASP A 187 9.68 24.73 -10.52
C ASP A 187 9.90 25.35 -11.90
N THR A 188 11.08 25.15 -12.49
CA THR A 188 11.45 25.74 -13.77
C THR A 188 12.08 24.71 -14.72
N ARG A 189 12.01 25.05 -16.02
CA ARG A 189 12.67 24.29 -17.09
C ARG A 189 14.20 24.23 -16.89
N GLU A 190 14.80 25.32 -16.44
CA GLU A 190 16.24 25.46 -16.22
C GLU A 190 16.73 24.49 -15.14
N GLU A 191 16.01 24.35 -14.03
CA GLU A 191 16.30 23.38 -12.97
C GLU A 191 16.23 21.95 -13.49
N TYR A 192 15.19 21.61 -14.24
CA TYR A 192 15.06 20.31 -14.89
C TYR A 192 16.25 20.01 -15.81
N LEU A 193 16.60 20.95 -16.72
CA LEU A 193 17.71 20.76 -17.63
C LEU A 193 19.07 20.65 -16.92
N SER A 194 19.26 21.34 -15.79
CA SER A 194 20.45 21.19 -14.96
C SER A 194 20.61 19.78 -14.45
N MET A 195 19.52 19.22 -13.90
CA MET A 195 19.51 17.81 -13.43
C MET A 195 19.75 16.82 -14.58
N VAL A 196 19.11 17.03 -15.75
CA VAL A 196 19.29 16.18 -16.93
C VAL A 196 20.75 16.17 -17.40
N ARG A 197 21.41 17.33 -17.41
CA ARG A 197 22.86 17.41 -17.78
C ARG A 197 23.73 16.61 -16.81
N SER A 198 23.47 16.73 -15.51
CA SER A 198 24.17 15.95 -14.47
C SER A 198 23.92 14.44 -14.66
N MET A 199 22.68 14.05 -14.90
CA MET A 199 22.29 12.66 -15.13
C MET A 199 22.90 12.07 -16.42
N ASN A 200 22.91 12.84 -17.51
CA ASN A 200 23.49 12.40 -18.78
C ASN A 200 25.01 12.22 -18.70
N GLY A 201 25.66 12.87 -17.74
CA GLY A 201 27.07 12.63 -17.39
C GLY A 201 27.31 11.33 -16.61
N SER A 202 26.28 10.66 -16.15
CA SER A 202 26.35 9.37 -15.45
C SER A 202 26.12 8.19 -16.42
N ASP A 203 26.19 6.96 -15.87
CA ASP A 203 25.92 5.73 -16.63
C ASP A 203 24.43 5.37 -16.72
N TYR A 204 23.52 6.21 -16.19
CA TYR A 204 22.08 5.92 -16.25
C TYR A 204 21.52 6.04 -17.66
N ARG A 205 20.97 4.93 -18.18
CA ARG A 205 20.38 4.83 -19.52
C ARG A 205 18.88 4.49 -19.50
N GLY A 206 18.24 4.48 -18.32
CA GLY A 206 16.79 4.26 -18.18
C GLY A 206 15.97 5.47 -18.61
N LYS A 207 14.67 5.29 -18.80
CA LYS A 207 13.74 6.38 -19.14
C LYS A 207 13.44 7.26 -17.93
N LEU A 208 12.96 8.48 -18.19
CA LEU A 208 12.39 9.38 -17.20
C LEU A 208 10.88 9.52 -17.39
N ILE A 209 10.16 9.52 -16.31
CA ILE A 209 8.73 9.80 -16.25
C ILE A 209 8.58 11.25 -15.77
N LEU A 210 8.07 12.12 -16.66
CA LEU A 210 7.75 13.51 -16.35
C LEU A 210 6.23 13.61 -16.15
N GLN A 211 5.80 14.18 -15.03
CA GLN A 211 4.39 14.28 -14.66
C GLN A 211 4.03 15.71 -14.27
N GLU A 212 2.80 16.11 -14.58
CA GLU A 212 2.26 17.35 -14.02
C GLU A 212 2.28 17.29 -12.48
N PHE A 213 2.60 18.41 -11.87
CA PHE A 213 2.54 18.52 -10.41
C PHE A 213 1.09 18.73 -9.97
N ILE A 214 0.58 17.81 -9.16
CA ILE A 214 -0.71 17.99 -8.49
C ILE A 214 -0.44 18.67 -7.14
N PRO A 215 -0.95 19.89 -6.88
CA PRO A 215 -0.64 20.64 -5.67
C PRO A 215 -1.20 20.00 -4.40
N GLY A 216 -0.64 20.41 -3.27
CA GLY A 216 -1.03 19.96 -1.94
C GLY A 216 -0.01 19.05 -1.27
N GLY A 217 0.03 19.07 0.06
CA GLY A 217 0.91 18.26 0.91
C GLY A 217 0.35 16.86 1.19
N ASP A 218 0.74 16.29 2.34
CA ASP A 218 0.28 14.97 2.79
C ASP A 218 -1.25 14.91 2.88
N ASP A 219 -1.88 15.99 3.28
CA ASP A 219 -3.33 16.13 3.47
C ASP A 219 -4.14 16.16 2.17
N ALA A 220 -3.50 16.39 1.03
CA ALA A 220 -4.11 16.25 -0.30
C ALA A 220 -4.10 14.80 -0.80
N MET A 221 -3.23 13.94 -0.25
CA MET A 221 -3.22 12.52 -0.58
C MET A 221 -4.52 11.84 -0.14
N ARG A 222 -4.89 10.81 -0.88
CA ARG A 222 -6.00 9.91 -0.55
C ARG A 222 -5.57 8.47 -0.80
N VAL A 223 -6.08 7.58 0.03
CA VAL A 223 -5.91 6.15 -0.13
C VAL A 223 -7.27 5.46 -0.09
N LEU A 224 -7.57 4.67 -1.10
CA LEU A 224 -8.79 3.87 -1.15
C LEU A 224 -8.43 2.40 -1.03
N ASN A 225 -8.86 1.76 0.04
CA ASN A 225 -8.80 0.29 0.12
C ASN A 225 -10.13 -0.31 -0.30
N SER A 226 -10.10 -1.38 -1.09
CA SER A 226 -11.29 -2.10 -1.48
C SER A 226 -11.12 -3.62 -1.35
N TYR A 227 -12.26 -4.31 -1.37
CA TYR A 227 -12.36 -5.75 -1.53
C TYR A 227 -13.36 -6.07 -2.64
N SER A 228 -12.91 -6.78 -3.67
CA SER A 228 -13.73 -7.38 -4.70
C SER A 228 -13.81 -8.90 -4.46
N ASP A 229 -15.02 -9.45 -4.47
CA ASP A 229 -15.24 -10.88 -4.23
C ASP A 229 -14.73 -11.76 -5.37
N THR A 230 -14.84 -13.07 -5.21
CA THR A 230 -14.40 -14.06 -6.19
C THR A 230 -15.12 -13.98 -7.54
N ASN A 231 -16.23 -13.21 -7.62
CA ASN A 231 -16.95 -12.93 -8.87
C ASN A 231 -16.62 -11.55 -9.47
N GLY A 232 -15.66 -10.81 -8.88
CA GLY A 232 -15.29 -9.46 -9.32
C GLY A 232 -16.29 -8.37 -8.89
N THR A 233 -17.20 -8.67 -7.95
CA THR A 233 -18.11 -7.67 -7.41
C THR A 233 -17.48 -6.98 -6.20
N VAL A 234 -17.40 -5.65 -6.22
CA VAL A 234 -16.88 -4.89 -5.09
C VAL A 234 -17.79 -5.02 -3.87
N ARG A 235 -17.23 -5.41 -2.73
CA ARG A 235 -17.96 -5.66 -1.47
C ARG A 235 -17.64 -4.68 -0.36
N ALA A 236 -16.54 -3.98 -0.46
CA ALA A 236 -16.22 -2.89 0.46
C ALA A 236 -15.30 -1.86 -0.19
N MET A 237 -15.48 -0.62 0.21
CA MET A 237 -14.56 0.48 -0.07
C MET A 237 -14.39 1.34 1.16
N CYS A 238 -13.16 1.76 1.42
CA CYS A 238 -12.82 2.62 2.54
C CYS A 238 -11.82 3.69 2.07
N LEU A 239 -12.27 4.93 2.03
CA LEU A 239 -11.44 6.08 1.69
C LEU A 239 -10.76 6.63 2.93
N GLY A 240 -9.47 6.91 2.84
CA GLY A 240 -8.68 7.57 3.86
C GLY A 240 -8.04 8.85 3.34
N GLN A 241 -7.97 9.85 4.22
CA GLN A 241 -7.16 11.05 4.04
C GLN A 241 -5.92 10.93 4.92
N PRO A 242 -4.73 10.71 4.36
CA PRO A 242 -3.49 10.85 5.10
C PRO A 242 -3.38 12.23 5.73
N VAL A 243 -2.95 12.28 6.97
CA VAL A 243 -2.70 13.53 7.70
C VAL A 243 -1.23 13.70 8.00
N LEU A 244 -0.46 12.62 7.90
CA LEU A 244 0.98 12.59 8.05
C LEU A 244 1.57 11.36 7.36
N GLU A 245 2.64 11.52 6.60
CA GLU A 245 3.47 10.44 6.04
C GLU A 245 4.71 10.19 6.88
N TYR A 246 5.41 9.09 6.58
CA TYR A 246 6.77 8.86 7.07
C TYR A 246 7.79 9.57 6.17
N TYR A 247 8.85 10.09 6.78
CA TYR A 247 9.90 10.87 6.08
C TYR A 247 11.26 10.19 6.11
N ASP A 248 11.44 9.13 6.89
CA ASP A 248 12.71 8.40 6.89
C ASP A 248 12.88 7.63 5.58
N PRO A 249 14.15 7.47 5.09
CA PRO A 249 14.43 6.90 3.78
C PRO A 249 13.89 5.48 3.52
N LYS A 250 13.61 4.72 4.58
CA LYS A 250 13.07 3.35 4.48
C LYS A 250 11.56 3.30 4.44
N SER A 251 10.89 4.36 4.93
CA SER A 251 9.45 4.37 5.12
C SER A 251 8.75 5.48 4.32
N VAL A 252 9.51 6.37 3.64
CA VAL A 252 8.96 7.45 2.80
C VAL A 252 7.96 6.90 1.80
N GLY A 253 6.82 7.59 1.62
CA GLY A 253 5.70 7.14 0.80
C GLY A 253 4.70 6.25 1.53
N ASN A 254 4.93 5.93 2.82
CA ASN A 254 3.94 5.25 3.65
C ASN A 254 3.26 6.25 4.59
N TYR A 255 1.97 6.03 4.84
CA TYR A 255 1.19 6.89 5.72
C TYR A 255 1.42 6.53 7.20
N ALA A 256 1.65 7.55 8.03
CA ALA A 256 1.83 7.42 9.48
C ALA A 256 0.51 7.60 10.24
N ALA A 257 -0.42 8.39 9.69
CA ALA A 257 -1.76 8.55 10.23
C ALA A 257 -2.77 8.92 9.14
N ILE A 258 -4.00 8.44 9.31
CA ILE A 258 -5.10 8.60 8.36
C ILE A 258 -6.39 8.91 9.12
N LEU A 259 -7.14 9.92 8.63
CA LEU A 259 -8.56 10.10 8.92
C LEU A 259 -9.39 9.39 7.84
N SER A 260 -10.33 8.54 8.22
CA SER A 260 -11.26 7.97 7.25
C SER A 260 -12.22 9.05 6.72
N ARG A 261 -12.60 8.92 5.45
CA ARG A 261 -13.49 9.83 4.73
C ARG A 261 -14.53 9.04 3.96
N GLY A 262 -15.67 9.66 3.69
CA GLY A 262 -16.69 9.12 2.80
C GLY A 262 -16.82 10.01 1.56
N ASP A 263 -16.90 9.41 0.38
CA ASP A 263 -17.21 10.09 -0.88
C ASP A 263 -17.95 9.14 -1.81
N THR A 264 -19.26 9.29 -1.87
CA THR A 264 -20.14 8.40 -2.65
C THR A 264 -19.85 8.46 -4.13
N LEU A 265 -19.55 9.65 -4.68
CA LEU A 265 -19.26 9.81 -6.12
C LEU A 265 -17.96 9.09 -6.50
N LEU A 266 -16.95 9.19 -5.65
CA LEU A 266 -15.70 8.47 -5.84
C LEU A 266 -15.94 6.96 -5.75
N TYR A 267 -16.69 6.49 -4.75
CA TYR A 267 -16.99 5.06 -4.59
C TYR A 267 -17.72 4.50 -5.81
N ASP A 268 -18.73 5.18 -6.32
CA ASP A 268 -19.47 4.76 -7.51
C ASP A 268 -18.57 4.70 -8.76
N LYS A 269 -17.68 5.68 -8.92
CA LYS A 269 -16.71 5.70 -10.03
C LYS A 269 -15.72 4.55 -9.92
N MET A 270 -15.13 4.36 -8.74
CA MET A 270 -14.14 3.31 -8.50
C MET A 270 -14.75 1.91 -8.55
N GLN A 271 -15.97 1.71 -8.06
CA GLN A 271 -16.67 0.44 -8.16
C GLN A 271 -16.88 0.04 -9.62
N ARG A 272 -17.38 0.95 -10.45
CA ARG A 272 -17.55 0.68 -11.90
C ARG A 272 -16.23 0.35 -12.56
N PHE A 273 -15.17 1.10 -12.25
CA PHE A 273 -13.84 0.86 -12.79
C PHE A 273 -13.31 -0.53 -12.42
N LEU A 274 -13.26 -0.87 -11.14
CA LEU A 274 -12.75 -2.17 -10.68
C LEU A 274 -13.54 -3.34 -11.24
N GLN A 275 -14.88 -3.23 -11.31
CA GLN A 275 -15.72 -4.25 -11.89
C GLN A 275 -15.50 -4.41 -13.40
N ALA A 276 -15.33 -3.29 -14.12
CA ALA A 276 -15.11 -3.30 -15.57
C ALA A 276 -13.78 -3.95 -15.97
N ILE A 277 -12.74 -3.82 -15.14
CA ILE A 277 -11.45 -4.48 -15.38
C ILE A 277 -11.39 -5.91 -14.80
N GLY A 278 -12.49 -6.43 -14.26
CA GLY A 278 -12.55 -7.78 -13.69
C GLY A 278 -11.69 -7.96 -12.43
N TYR A 279 -11.53 -6.91 -11.62
CA TYR A 279 -10.69 -6.95 -10.44
C TYR A 279 -11.21 -7.90 -9.37
N VAL A 280 -10.33 -8.71 -8.78
CA VAL A 280 -10.63 -9.63 -7.66
C VAL A 280 -9.63 -9.45 -6.52
N GLY A 281 -10.09 -9.67 -5.29
CA GLY A 281 -9.25 -9.55 -4.10
C GLY A 281 -9.17 -8.12 -3.56
N PHE A 282 -8.09 -7.83 -2.84
CA PHE A 282 -7.86 -6.52 -2.20
C PHE A 282 -7.15 -5.55 -3.13
N SER A 283 -7.51 -4.27 -3.05
CA SER A 283 -6.73 -3.19 -3.63
C SER A 283 -6.41 -2.10 -2.62
N ASN A 284 -5.25 -1.48 -2.81
CA ASN A 284 -4.86 -0.22 -2.16
C ASN A 284 -4.52 0.77 -3.27
N ILE A 285 -5.35 1.78 -3.42
CA ILE A 285 -5.30 2.74 -4.51
C ILE A 285 -4.83 4.07 -3.97
N ASP A 286 -3.67 4.50 -4.42
CA ASP A 286 -3.10 5.78 -4.05
C ASP A 286 -3.50 6.85 -5.07
N MET A 287 -4.04 7.97 -4.58
CA MET A 287 -4.51 9.09 -5.37
C MET A 287 -4.26 10.41 -4.65
N LYS A 288 -4.37 11.50 -5.38
CA LYS A 288 -4.31 12.85 -4.82
C LYS A 288 -5.56 13.63 -5.18
N TYR A 289 -6.11 14.36 -4.21
CA TYR A 289 -7.21 15.27 -4.45
C TYR A 289 -6.64 16.58 -5.01
N ASP A 290 -6.98 16.89 -6.25
CA ASP A 290 -6.62 18.14 -6.89
C ASP A 290 -7.68 19.20 -6.57
N SER A 291 -7.35 20.11 -5.67
CA SER A 291 -8.25 21.20 -5.26
C SER A 291 -8.57 22.20 -6.38
N ARG A 292 -7.78 22.27 -7.45
CA ARG A 292 -8.02 23.14 -8.60
C ARG A 292 -9.22 22.65 -9.42
N THR A 293 -9.38 21.34 -9.51
CA THR A 293 -10.39 20.69 -10.36
C THR A 293 -11.48 19.98 -9.58
N GLY A 294 -11.29 19.77 -8.27
CA GLY A 294 -12.16 18.96 -7.42
C GLY A 294 -12.11 17.45 -7.71
N ARG A 295 -11.06 16.97 -8.38
CA ARG A 295 -10.95 15.58 -8.84
C ARG A 295 -9.94 14.78 -8.05
N TYR A 296 -10.14 13.47 -8.05
CA TYR A 296 -9.17 12.50 -7.51
C TYR A 296 -8.32 11.95 -8.64
N VAL A 297 -7.04 12.26 -8.60
CA VAL A 297 -6.04 11.87 -9.60
C VAL A 297 -5.34 10.60 -9.14
N LEU A 298 -5.48 9.50 -9.89
CA LEU A 298 -4.95 8.18 -9.56
C LEU A 298 -3.45 8.11 -9.84
N PHE A 299 -2.67 7.64 -8.88
CA PHE A 299 -1.23 7.42 -9.04
C PHE A 299 -0.86 5.97 -9.27
N GLU A 300 -1.51 5.04 -8.53
CA GLU A 300 -1.24 3.61 -8.64
C GLU A 300 -2.32 2.76 -7.97
N ILE A 301 -2.39 1.51 -8.39
CA ILE A 301 -3.17 0.46 -7.74
C ILE A 301 -2.22 -0.64 -7.29
N ASN A 302 -2.20 -0.89 -5.99
CA ASN A 302 -1.45 -2.00 -5.40
C ASN A 302 -2.43 -3.16 -5.16
N PRO A 303 -2.23 -4.35 -5.75
CA PRO A 303 -3.18 -5.47 -5.65
C PRO A 303 -3.06 -6.23 -4.31
N ARG A 304 -3.04 -5.50 -3.25
CA ARG A 304 -2.96 -5.96 -1.87
C ARG A 304 -3.41 -4.87 -0.91
N LEU A 305 -3.57 -5.19 0.36
CA LEU A 305 -3.70 -4.18 1.41
C LEU A 305 -2.33 -3.57 1.76
N GLY A 306 -2.30 -2.26 1.99
CA GLY A 306 -1.10 -1.52 2.39
C GLY A 306 -0.83 -1.60 3.90
N ARG A 307 0.32 -1.10 4.35
CA ARG A 307 0.67 -1.01 5.79
C ARG A 307 -0.32 -0.21 6.61
N SER A 308 -0.93 0.79 6.00
CA SER A 308 -1.92 1.67 6.62
C SER A 308 -3.34 1.11 6.60
N SER A 309 -3.60 0.00 5.89
CA SER A 309 -4.95 -0.54 5.65
C SER A 309 -5.78 -0.79 6.91
N PHE A 310 -5.12 -0.88 8.07
CA PHE A 310 -5.80 -1.00 9.35
C PHE A 310 -6.70 0.23 9.68
N PHE A 311 -6.57 1.33 8.95
CA PHE A 311 -7.52 2.45 9.06
C PHE A 311 -8.95 2.04 8.68
N CYS A 312 -9.13 1.07 7.79
CA CYS A 312 -10.44 0.50 7.47
C CYS A 312 -11.12 -0.08 8.73
N ARG A 313 -10.32 -0.72 9.60
CA ARG A 313 -10.81 -1.23 10.89
C ARG A 313 -11.20 -0.09 11.83
N ALA A 314 -10.46 1.01 11.85
CA ALA A 314 -10.85 2.20 12.61
C ALA A 314 -12.19 2.74 12.13
N ALA A 315 -12.45 2.71 10.82
CA ALA A 315 -13.72 3.09 10.19
C ALA A 315 -14.83 2.02 10.29
N GLY A 316 -14.62 0.92 11.02
CA GLY A 316 -15.63 -0.12 11.25
C GLY A 316 -15.63 -1.27 10.25
N ILE A 317 -14.75 -1.26 9.23
CA ILE A 317 -14.69 -2.29 8.18
C ILE A 317 -13.55 -3.27 8.47
N ASN A 318 -13.89 -4.54 8.72
CA ASN A 318 -12.92 -5.62 8.84
C ASN A 318 -12.79 -6.36 7.49
N MET A 319 -11.75 -6.06 6.74
CA MET A 319 -11.49 -6.62 5.41
C MET A 319 -11.28 -8.15 5.44
N MET A 320 -10.68 -8.69 6.50
CA MET A 320 -10.46 -10.14 6.63
C MET A 320 -11.76 -10.90 6.90
N LYS A 321 -12.70 -10.28 7.61
CA LYS A 321 -14.04 -10.83 7.78
C LYS A 321 -14.76 -10.95 6.42
N LEU A 322 -14.68 -9.92 5.59
CA LEU A 322 -15.32 -9.93 4.26
C LEU A 322 -14.74 -11.03 3.36
N LEU A 323 -13.41 -11.18 3.33
CA LEU A 323 -12.75 -12.26 2.61
C LEU A 323 -13.22 -13.63 3.11
N THR A 324 -13.28 -13.83 4.42
CA THR A 324 -13.67 -15.11 5.01
C THR A 324 -15.15 -15.43 4.72
N GLU A 325 -16.04 -14.45 4.90
CA GLU A 325 -17.47 -14.62 4.60
C GLU A 325 -17.71 -15.01 3.13
N ASP A 326 -16.99 -14.36 2.19
CA ASP A 326 -17.09 -14.71 0.75
C ASP A 326 -16.49 -16.09 0.46
N VAL A 327 -15.21 -16.29 0.79
CA VAL A 327 -14.46 -17.46 0.31
C VAL A 327 -14.77 -18.72 1.10
N VAL A 328 -14.92 -18.60 2.42
CA VAL A 328 -15.15 -19.78 3.28
C VAL A 328 -16.62 -20.13 3.35
N TYR A 329 -17.48 -19.14 3.60
CA TYR A 329 -18.87 -19.36 3.89
C TYR A 329 -19.82 -19.06 2.71
N GLY A 330 -19.31 -18.50 1.60
CA GLY A 330 -20.13 -18.16 0.43
C GLY A 330 -21.14 -17.03 0.68
N ARG A 331 -20.94 -16.25 1.74
CA ARG A 331 -21.85 -15.18 2.16
C ARG A 331 -21.42 -13.86 1.56
N ARG A 332 -22.19 -13.34 0.61
CA ARG A 332 -21.92 -12.11 -0.11
C ARG A 332 -23.00 -11.08 0.17
N GLY A 333 -22.70 -10.12 1.05
CA GLY A 333 -23.60 -9.00 1.37
C GLY A 333 -23.60 -7.90 0.32
N LYS A 334 -24.29 -6.79 0.60
CA LYS A 334 -24.19 -5.54 -0.18
C LYS A 334 -22.79 -4.94 -0.01
N CYS A 335 -22.40 -4.05 -0.93
CA CYS A 335 -21.18 -3.26 -0.78
C CYS A 335 -21.25 -2.38 0.46
N ILE A 336 -20.17 -2.36 1.24
CA ILE A 336 -20.06 -1.58 2.48
C ILE A 336 -19.08 -0.42 2.20
N TYR A 337 -19.51 0.79 2.54
CA TYR A 337 -18.69 1.99 2.52
C TYR A 337 -18.42 2.46 3.94
N ASN A 338 -17.31 3.16 4.18
CA ASN A 338 -17.15 3.84 5.46
C ASN A 338 -17.95 5.13 5.48
N GLU A 339 -18.87 5.22 6.44
CA GLU A 339 -19.76 6.37 6.64
C GLU A 339 -19.28 7.27 7.80
N THR A 340 -18.36 6.77 8.61
CA THR A 340 -17.88 7.47 9.82
C THR A 340 -16.45 7.91 9.69
N THR A 341 -16.14 9.10 10.22
CA THR A 341 -14.76 9.55 10.38
C THR A 341 -14.14 8.88 11.61
N ALA A 342 -12.97 8.32 11.42
CA ALA A 342 -12.17 7.71 12.49
C ALA A 342 -10.68 8.00 12.24
N LEU A 343 -9.91 8.07 13.32
CA LEU A 343 -8.46 8.28 13.27
C LEU A 343 -7.73 6.96 13.46
N TRP A 344 -6.93 6.59 12.48
CA TRP A 344 -5.90 5.58 12.61
C TRP A 344 -4.53 6.26 12.70
N SER A 345 -3.64 5.72 13.54
CA SER A 345 -2.27 6.22 13.64
C SER A 345 -1.31 5.09 14.00
N ASN A 346 -0.16 5.06 13.33
CA ASN A 346 0.94 4.16 13.68
C ASN A 346 2.11 4.88 14.35
N VAL A 347 1.90 6.14 14.74
CA VAL A 347 2.86 6.97 15.48
C VAL A 347 2.23 7.56 16.75
N PRO A 348 3.03 7.94 17.77
CA PRO A 348 2.52 8.60 18.96
C PRO A 348 1.80 9.91 18.67
N ARG A 349 0.75 10.24 19.46
CA ARG A 349 -0.02 11.48 19.31
C ARG A 349 0.83 12.76 19.34
N GLY A 350 1.92 12.77 20.12
CA GLY A 350 2.85 13.90 20.16
C GLY A 350 3.50 14.21 18.81
N ILE A 351 3.74 13.19 17.98
CA ILE A 351 4.23 13.36 16.61
C ILE A 351 3.15 14.03 15.75
N LEU A 352 1.91 13.57 15.82
CA LEU A 352 0.80 14.17 15.08
C LEU A 352 0.62 15.64 15.44
N THR A 353 0.61 15.97 16.73
CA THR A 353 0.46 17.36 17.20
C THR A 353 1.58 18.26 16.69
N ARG A 354 2.80 17.74 16.56
CA ARG A 354 3.97 18.52 16.18
C ARG A 354 4.12 18.68 14.66
N TYR A 355 3.82 17.63 13.88
CA TYR A 355 4.21 17.56 12.47
C TYR A 355 3.06 17.64 11.48
N VAL A 356 1.80 17.47 11.90
CA VAL A 356 0.66 17.79 11.01
C VAL A 356 0.59 19.29 10.84
N THR A 357 0.73 19.78 9.62
CA THR A 357 0.84 21.22 9.33
C THR A 357 -0.51 21.93 9.31
N SER A 358 -1.58 21.28 8.84
CA SER A 358 -2.93 21.85 8.77
C SER A 358 -3.54 22.08 10.17
N PRO A 359 -3.83 23.34 10.56
CA PRO A 359 -4.50 23.62 11.84
C PRO A 359 -5.89 22.98 11.93
N ALA A 360 -6.65 22.99 10.84
CA ALA A 360 -7.98 22.39 10.78
C ALA A 360 -7.95 20.89 11.06
N LEU A 361 -7.02 20.16 10.43
CA LEU A 361 -6.86 18.72 10.68
C LEU A 361 -6.38 18.43 12.09
N ARG A 362 -5.51 19.27 12.66
CA ARG A 362 -5.10 19.13 14.07
C ARG A 362 -6.26 19.25 15.05
N GLU A 363 -7.17 20.21 14.83
CA GLU A 363 -8.37 20.35 15.66
C GLU A 363 -9.34 19.18 15.45
N GLU A 364 -9.56 18.79 14.21
CA GLU A 364 -10.42 17.64 13.90
C GLU A 364 -9.94 16.35 14.56
N MET A 365 -8.63 16.04 14.45
CA MET A 365 -8.05 14.84 15.07
C MET A 365 -8.22 14.77 16.59
N LYS A 366 -8.41 15.90 17.29
CA LYS A 366 -8.64 15.91 18.75
C LYS A 366 -9.96 15.24 19.12
N GLN A 367 -10.93 15.24 18.22
CA GLN A 367 -12.25 14.65 18.42
C GLN A 367 -12.23 13.12 18.41
N TYR A 368 -11.15 12.50 17.90
CA TYR A 368 -11.07 11.05 17.72
C TYR A 368 -9.97 10.43 18.59
N LYS A 369 -10.30 9.27 19.16
CA LYS A 369 -9.28 8.38 19.74
C LYS A 369 -8.60 7.60 18.62
N ALA A 370 -7.30 7.74 18.50
CA ALA A 370 -6.56 7.00 17.50
C ALA A 370 -6.59 5.49 17.75
N LEU A 371 -6.92 4.71 16.72
CA LEU A 371 -6.73 3.28 16.72
C LEU A 371 -5.31 2.98 16.18
N HIS A 372 -4.53 2.22 16.95
CA HIS A 372 -3.17 1.83 16.58
C HIS A 372 -3.14 0.36 16.14
N THR A 373 -2.43 0.05 15.04
CA THR A 373 -2.31 -1.33 14.55
C THR A 373 -1.65 -2.24 15.58
N LEU A 374 -0.48 -1.82 16.10
CA LEU A 374 0.39 -2.68 16.90
C LEU A 374 -0.01 -2.80 18.38
N TRP A 375 -0.84 -1.88 18.88
CA TRP A 375 -1.36 -1.93 20.25
C TRP A 375 -2.70 -2.68 20.28
N CYS A 376 -2.66 -3.92 20.76
CA CYS A 376 -3.82 -4.79 20.92
C CYS A 376 -3.89 -5.27 22.37
N GLY A 377 -5.00 -4.97 23.10
CA GLY A 377 -5.13 -5.25 24.52
C GLY A 377 -4.91 -6.73 24.90
N GLY A 378 -5.26 -7.66 24.01
CA GLY A 378 -5.04 -9.10 24.21
C GLY A 378 -3.62 -9.62 23.87
N ASP A 379 -2.70 -8.72 23.41
CA ASP A 379 -1.37 -9.11 22.91
C ASP A 379 -0.25 -8.22 23.49
N LEU A 380 -0.28 -7.99 24.80
CA LEU A 380 0.65 -7.12 25.53
C LEU A 380 1.59 -7.89 26.47
N ALA A 381 2.26 -8.94 25.96
CA ALA A 381 3.31 -9.60 26.71
C ALA A 381 4.46 -8.60 27.05
N PRO A 382 5.11 -8.67 28.24
CA PRO A 382 6.12 -7.69 28.67
C PRO A 382 7.23 -7.45 27.64
N ALA A 383 7.76 -8.51 27.04
CA ALA A 383 8.80 -8.41 26.01
C ALA A 383 8.30 -7.66 24.76
N ARG A 384 7.03 -7.85 24.37
CA ARG A 384 6.40 -7.12 23.27
C ARG A 384 6.21 -5.65 23.62
N VAL A 385 5.66 -5.35 24.79
CA VAL A 385 5.46 -3.95 25.26
C VAL A 385 6.77 -3.19 25.26
N TYR A 386 7.85 -3.78 25.79
CA TYR A 386 9.19 -3.15 25.76
C TYR A 386 9.66 -2.83 24.34
N ARG A 387 9.50 -3.78 23.40
CA ARG A 387 9.90 -3.56 22.01
C ARG A 387 9.05 -2.49 21.31
N LEU A 388 7.73 -2.53 21.52
CA LEU A 388 6.83 -1.51 20.97
C LEU A 388 7.13 -0.13 21.53
N ALA A 389 7.37 -0.01 22.85
CA ALA A 389 7.74 1.26 23.44
C ALA A 389 9.03 1.84 22.81
N ARG A 390 10.05 1.00 22.59
CA ARG A 390 11.27 1.41 21.87
C ARG A 390 11.00 1.78 20.42
N TYR A 391 10.15 1.01 19.72
CA TYR A 391 9.75 1.28 18.34
C TYR A 391 9.08 2.65 18.23
N TYR A 392 8.11 2.94 19.11
CA TYR A 392 7.42 4.23 19.12
C TYR A 392 8.32 5.38 19.57
N ALA A 393 9.24 5.15 20.50
CA ALA A 393 10.24 6.17 20.89
C ALA A 393 11.18 6.51 19.73
N ALA A 394 11.58 5.51 18.93
CA ALA A 394 12.43 5.74 17.76
C ALA A 394 11.75 6.62 16.70
N GLN A 395 10.41 6.65 16.62
CA GLN A 395 9.69 7.51 15.69
C GLN A 395 9.94 9.00 15.98
N TYR A 396 10.03 9.41 17.24
CA TYR A 396 10.36 10.79 17.58
C TYR A 396 11.72 11.20 17.02
N LYS A 397 12.73 10.32 17.12
CA LYS A 397 14.07 10.56 16.56
C LYS A 397 14.02 10.64 15.02
N ASN A 398 13.28 9.73 14.39
CA ASN A 398 13.17 9.69 12.93
C ASN A 398 12.49 10.95 12.40
N PHE A 399 11.36 11.35 12.98
CA PHE A 399 10.69 12.57 12.58
C PHE A 399 11.54 13.82 12.85
N ALA A 400 12.21 13.91 13.99
CA ALA A 400 13.10 15.04 14.28
C ALA A 400 14.26 15.16 13.29
N ARG A 401 14.73 14.03 12.74
CA ARG A 401 15.86 13.98 11.80
C ARG A 401 15.49 14.20 10.35
N TYR A 402 14.36 13.64 9.92
CA TYR A 402 14.03 13.50 8.50
C TYR A 402 12.82 14.30 8.05
N TYR A 403 12.01 14.81 8.99
CA TYR A 403 10.83 15.57 8.63
C TYR A 403 11.22 16.85 7.88
N PHE A 404 10.55 17.09 6.78
CA PHE A 404 10.51 18.37 6.07
C PHE A 404 9.08 18.72 5.71
N ASP A 405 8.77 20.00 5.70
CA ASP A 405 7.42 20.50 5.42
C ASP A 405 7.21 20.59 3.90
N LYS A 406 6.53 19.60 3.32
CA LYS A 406 6.23 19.55 1.88
C LYS A 406 5.36 20.73 1.40
N SER A 407 4.62 21.39 2.30
CA SER A 407 3.81 22.56 1.93
C SER A 407 4.67 23.79 1.61
N LYS A 408 5.94 23.77 1.99
CA LYS A 408 6.93 24.81 1.69
C LYS A 408 7.76 24.52 0.44
N GLU A 409 7.67 23.33 -0.11
CA GLU A 409 8.12 23.03 -1.47
C GLU A 409 7.02 23.55 -2.41
N LYS A 410 7.17 24.81 -2.83
CA LYS A 410 6.31 25.45 -3.81
C LYS A 410 6.80 25.06 -5.18
#